data_4bcf429226c3605971cf4578f494986e
#
_entry.id   4bcf429226c3605971cf4578f494986e
#
_cell.length_a   1.000
_cell.length_b   1.000
_cell.length_c   1.000
_cell.angle_alpha   90.00
_cell.angle_beta   90.00
_cell.angle_gamma   90.00
#
_symmetry.space_group_name_H-M   'P 1'
#
loop_
_entity.id
_entity.type
_entity.pdbx_description
1 polymer ?
#
loop_
_entity_poly.entity_id
_entity_poly.type
_entity_poly.pdbx_seq_one_letter_code
_entity_poly.pdbx_strand_id
1 'polypeptide(L)'
;HELVHGEKRHSVNGVKKRVGLQTALSIYLGSEQGVGGVILGNIAANYISNAVFTKDQEKEADSLGFQYLVEAGYNPGGAAASMSVLLDKYGDKPRTGLKGVIAPADHPSTKERVEKNGKRLYEYSGNHVKAKDNWILINGEKTFQPAETKRYTQTERVYLTAGKLAAVYHDGNVQNARYKDGMIQIGNVSIYTVSSRETGM
;
A
#
# COMPACT_ATOMS: atom_id res chain seq x y z
N HIS A 1 2.12 2.04 -6.87
CA HIS A 1 3.15 1.20 -6.27
C HIS A 1 4.05 0.59 -7.35
N GLU A 2 3.51 -0.24 -8.26
CA GLU A 2 4.29 -0.89 -9.32
C GLU A 2 4.95 0.11 -10.29
N LEU A 3 4.29 1.21 -10.61
CA LEU A 3 4.85 2.29 -11.42
C LEU A 3 6.10 2.89 -10.78
N VAL A 4 6.11 3.05 -9.45
CA VAL A 4 7.29 3.55 -8.72
C VAL A 4 8.45 2.57 -8.81
N HIS A 5 8.20 1.26 -8.66
CA HIS A 5 9.25 0.26 -8.85
C HIS A 5 9.88 0.35 -10.24
N GLY A 6 9.08 0.59 -11.28
CA GLY A 6 9.55 0.81 -12.66
C GLY A 6 10.36 2.10 -12.80
N GLU A 7 9.81 3.22 -12.35
CA GLU A 7 10.46 4.54 -12.43
C GLU A 7 11.80 4.58 -11.69
N LYS A 8 11.85 4.08 -10.45
CA LYS A 8 13.06 4.03 -9.63
C LYS A 8 14.03 2.92 -10.04
N ARG A 9 13.67 2.10 -11.03
CA ARG A 9 14.48 0.99 -11.51
C ARG A 9 14.93 0.04 -10.39
N HIS A 10 14.04 -0.22 -9.41
CA HIS A 10 14.37 -1.00 -8.23
C HIS A 10 14.94 -2.38 -8.56
N SER A 11 14.34 -3.08 -9.54
CA SER A 11 14.85 -4.38 -10.02
C SER A 11 16.27 -4.28 -10.58
N VAL A 12 16.54 -3.29 -11.43
CA VAL A 12 17.84 -3.10 -12.08
C VAL A 12 18.91 -2.74 -11.04
N ASN A 13 18.59 -1.86 -10.12
CA ASN A 13 19.51 -1.45 -9.06
C ASN A 13 19.84 -2.62 -8.11
N GLY A 14 18.87 -3.47 -7.82
CA GLY A 14 19.07 -4.69 -7.05
C GLY A 14 20.03 -5.67 -7.72
N VAL A 15 19.84 -5.92 -9.05
CA VAL A 15 20.75 -6.76 -9.83
C VAL A 15 22.16 -6.18 -9.85
N LYS A 16 22.32 -4.90 -10.16
CA LYS A 16 23.65 -4.23 -10.17
C LYS A 16 24.37 -4.39 -8.84
N LYS A 17 23.69 -4.18 -7.72
CA LYS A 17 24.27 -4.29 -6.37
C LYS A 17 24.74 -5.73 -6.08
N ARG A 18 23.95 -6.74 -6.43
CA ARG A 18 24.33 -8.15 -6.23
C ARG A 18 25.45 -8.60 -7.15
N VAL A 19 25.40 -8.23 -8.43
CA VAL A 19 26.47 -8.53 -9.39
C VAL A 19 27.77 -7.88 -8.93
N GLY A 20 27.75 -6.62 -8.52
CA GLY A 20 28.92 -5.93 -7.99
C GLY A 20 29.52 -6.63 -6.76
N LEU A 21 28.69 -7.03 -5.80
CA LEU A 21 29.13 -7.74 -4.59
C LEU A 21 29.74 -9.10 -4.93
N GLN A 22 29.11 -9.86 -5.84
CA GLN A 22 29.63 -11.17 -6.22
C GLN A 22 30.90 -11.08 -7.07
N THR A 23 31.00 -10.09 -7.95
CA THR A 23 32.24 -9.84 -8.69
C THR A 23 33.37 -9.51 -7.73
N ALA A 24 33.14 -8.66 -6.74
CA ALA A 24 34.12 -8.36 -5.72
C ALA A 24 34.52 -9.60 -4.90
N LEU A 25 33.53 -10.45 -4.55
CA LEU A 25 33.78 -11.70 -3.79
C LEU A 25 34.54 -12.72 -4.63
N SER A 26 34.23 -12.89 -5.93
CA SER A 26 34.95 -13.80 -6.83
C SER A 26 36.40 -13.35 -7.08
N ILE A 27 36.65 -12.05 -7.18
CA ILE A 27 38.01 -11.50 -7.29
C ILE A 27 38.77 -11.77 -5.98
N TYR A 28 38.16 -11.55 -4.83
CA TYR A 28 38.79 -11.77 -3.52
C TYR A 28 39.08 -13.26 -3.27
N LEU A 29 38.23 -14.17 -3.66
CA LEU A 29 38.38 -15.61 -3.46
C LEU A 29 39.25 -16.30 -4.53
N GLY A 30 39.72 -15.57 -5.54
CA GLY A 30 40.67 -16.10 -6.57
C GLY A 30 40.13 -17.25 -7.40
N SER A 31 38.78 -17.34 -7.61
CA SER A 31 38.17 -18.44 -8.32
C SER A 31 38.40 -18.35 -9.83
N GLU A 32 38.85 -19.45 -10.42
CA GLU A 32 39.15 -19.62 -11.86
C GLU A 32 37.97 -19.25 -12.77
N GLN A 33 38.31 -18.74 -13.96
CA GLN A 33 37.44 -18.00 -14.92
C GLN A 33 36.22 -18.73 -15.49
N GLY A 34 36.00 -20.01 -15.24
CA GLY A 34 34.90 -20.79 -15.86
C GLY A 34 33.57 -20.83 -15.08
N VAL A 35 33.64 -20.82 -13.76
CA VAL A 35 32.48 -21.06 -12.89
C VAL A 35 31.75 -19.76 -12.52
N GLY A 36 32.47 -18.65 -12.47
CA GLY A 36 31.93 -17.33 -12.09
C GLY A 36 30.86 -16.81 -13.06
N GLY A 37 31.04 -16.99 -14.36
CA GLY A 37 30.08 -16.52 -15.38
C GLY A 37 28.74 -17.26 -15.36
N VAL A 38 28.76 -18.57 -15.09
CA VAL A 38 27.55 -19.40 -14.99
C VAL A 38 26.77 -19.05 -13.69
N ILE A 39 27.46 -18.83 -12.60
CA ILE A 39 26.86 -18.43 -11.31
C ILE A 39 26.22 -17.05 -11.44
N LEU A 40 26.91 -16.09 -12.05
CA LEU A 40 26.38 -14.72 -12.29
C LEU A 40 25.14 -14.72 -13.18
N GLY A 41 25.17 -15.51 -14.27
CA GLY A 41 24.02 -15.66 -15.17
C GLY A 41 22.78 -16.26 -14.48
N ASN A 42 22.96 -17.30 -13.69
CA ASN A 42 21.88 -17.94 -12.93
C ASN A 42 21.31 -17.03 -11.83
N ILE A 43 22.13 -16.23 -11.17
CA ILE A 43 21.67 -15.30 -10.14
C ILE A 43 20.90 -14.14 -10.76
N ALA A 44 21.39 -13.57 -11.87
CA ALA A 44 20.68 -12.52 -12.59
C ALA A 44 19.32 -13.01 -13.09
N ALA A 45 19.27 -14.22 -13.70
CA ALA A 45 18.03 -14.82 -14.17
C ALA A 45 17.04 -15.11 -13.03
N ASN A 46 17.51 -15.65 -11.89
CA ASN A 46 16.68 -15.90 -10.73
C ASN A 46 16.20 -14.61 -10.05
N TYR A 47 16.97 -13.53 -10.10
CA TYR A 47 16.58 -12.25 -9.55
C TYR A 47 15.52 -11.56 -10.40
N ILE A 48 15.67 -11.58 -11.73
CA ILE A 48 14.69 -11.02 -12.68
C ILE A 48 13.36 -11.78 -12.60
N SER A 49 13.40 -13.11 -12.47
CA SER A 49 12.20 -13.93 -12.37
C SER A 49 11.52 -13.90 -10.99
N ASN A 50 12.21 -13.47 -9.94
CA ASN A 50 11.74 -13.42 -8.56
C ASN A 50 12.12 -12.09 -7.89
N ALA A 51 11.91 -10.95 -8.59
CA ALA A 51 12.26 -9.63 -8.08
C ALA A 51 11.68 -9.41 -6.67
N VAL A 52 12.54 -9.56 -5.68
CA VAL A 52 12.22 -9.29 -4.29
C VAL A 52 12.80 -7.91 -3.98
N PHE A 53 11.91 -6.96 -3.75
CA PHE A 53 12.32 -5.61 -3.40
C PHE A 53 12.73 -5.54 -1.93
N THR A 54 13.69 -4.68 -1.61
CA THR A 54 14.08 -4.46 -0.22
C THR A 54 12.97 -3.73 0.54
N LYS A 55 12.98 -3.83 1.86
CA LYS A 55 12.04 -3.12 2.74
C LYS A 55 12.01 -1.61 2.47
N ASP A 56 13.14 -1.01 2.14
CA ASP A 56 13.21 0.42 1.85
C ASP A 56 12.64 0.75 0.47
N GLN A 57 12.87 -0.10 -0.54
CA GLN A 57 12.25 0.03 -1.85
C GLN A 57 10.71 -0.11 -1.80
N GLU A 58 10.21 -1.04 -0.99
CA GLU A 58 8.77 -1.18 -0.73
C GLU A 58 8.19 0.05 -0.05
N LYS A 59 8.89 0.59 0.97
CA LYS A 59 8.46 1.81 1.66
C LYS A 59 8.46 3.03 0.73
N GLU A 60 9.49 3.16 -0.12
CA GLU A 60 9.57 4.21 -1.13
C GLU A 60 8.44 4.08 -2.13
N ALA A 61 8.19 2.86 -2.66
CA ALA A 61 7.11 2.60 -3.60
C ALA A 61 5.73 2.88 -3.01
N ASP A 62 5.49 2.53 -1.74
CA ASP A 62 4.24 2.85 -1.05
C ASP A 62 4.09 4.36 -0.81
N SER A 63 5.18 5.06 -0.49
CA SER A 63 5.13 6.50 -0.21
C SER A 63 4.86 7.31 -1.47
N LEU A 64 5.66 7.10 -2.51
CA LEU A 64 5.50 7.78 -3.79
C LEU A 64 4.22 7.33 -4.51
N GLY A 65 3.84 6.05 -4.39
CA GLY A 65 2.59 5.54 -4.92
C GLY A 65 1.36 6.23 -4.32
N PHE A 66 1.39 6.55 -3.03
CA PHE A 66 0.36 7.36 -2.39
C PHE A 66 0.32 8.79 -2.96
N GLN A 67 1.47 9.44 -3.13
CA GLN A 67 1.55 10.77 -3.72
C GLN A 67 1.00 10.80 -5.14
N TYR A 68 1.42 9.87 -6.00
CA TYR A 68 0.93 9.78 -7.38
C TYR A 68 -0.58 9.50 -7.46
N LEU A 69 -1.10 8.69 -6.54
CA LEU A 69 -2.53 8.43 -6.46
C LEU A 69 -3.32 9.71 -6.16
N VAL A 70 -2.82 10.52 -5.23
CA VAL A 70 -3.44 11.81 -4.87
C VAL A 70 -3.31 12.84 -6.00
N GLU A 71 -2.11 13.00 -6.57
CA GLU A 71 -1.84 13.93 -7.68
C GLU A 71 -2.66 13.61 -8.93
N ALA A 72 -2.94 12.32 -9.16
CA ALA A 72 -3.82 11.86 -10.24
C ALA A 72 -5.33 12.04 -9.94
N GLY A 73 -5.69 12.62 -8.79
CA GLY A 73 -7.07 12.88 -8.39
C GLY A 73 -7.85 11.66 -7.94
N TYR A 74 -7.17 10.54 -7.63
CA TYR A 74 -7.83 9.35 -7.10
C TYR A 74 -8.07 9.48 -5.58
N ASN A 75 -8.99 8.63 -5.08
CA ASN A 75 -9.32 8.58 -3.66
C ASN A 75 -8.09 8.21 -2.80
N PRO A 76 -7.61 9.08 -1.90
CA PRO A 76 -6.45 8.83 -1.05
C PRO A 76 -6.55 7.56 -0.20
N GLY A 77 -7.75 7.16 0.19
CA GLY A 77 -8.02 5.93 0.93
C GLY A 77 -7.78 4.65 0.12
N GLY A 78 -7.69 4.75 -1.21
CA GLY A 78 -7.47 3.63 -2.11
C GLY A 78 -6.17 2.87 -1.84
N ALA A 79 -5.11 3.57 -1.41
CA ALA A 79 -3.84 2.94 -1.08
C ALA A 79 -3.96 1.94 0.09
N ALA A 80 -4.63 2.33 1.17
CA ALA A 80 -4.86 1.44 2.31
C ALA A 80 -5.92 0.37 2.00
N ALA A 81 -6.99 0.72 1.28
CA ALA A 81 -8.04 -0.21 0.87
C ALA A 81 -7.49 -1.34 0.00
N SER A 82 -6.65 -1.06 -1.00
CA SER A 82 -6.05 -2.09 -1.85
C SER A 82 -5.13 -3.04 -1.07
N MET A 83 -4.35 -2.53 -0.11
CA MET A 83 -3.54 -3.36 0.77
C MET A 83 -4.40 -4.21 1.72
N SER A 84 -5.54 -3.70 2.20
CA SER A 84 -6.45 -4.50 3.03
C SER A 84 -7.05 -5.68 2.28
N VAL A 85 -7.40 -5.51 1.00
CA VAL A 85 -7.86 -6.62 0.13
C VAL A 85 -6.79 -7.69 -0.01
N LEU A 86 -5.54 -7.29 -0.19
CA LEU A 86 -4.42 -8.24 -0.27
C LEU A 86 -4.22 -8.98 1.05
N LEU A 87 -4.35 -8.27 2.18
CA LEU A 87 -4.27 -8.85 3.53
C LEU A 87 -5.39 -9.87 3.76
N ASP A 88 -6.63 -9.53 3.41
CA ASP A 88 -7.79 -10.41 3.57
C ASP A 88 -7.66 -11.67 2.69
N LYS A 89 -7.20 -11.51 1.45
CA LYS A 89 -7.09 -12.60 0.49
C LYS A 89 -5.90 -13.53 0.73
N TYR A 90 -4.76 -12.99 1.12
CA TYR A 90 -3.49 -13.74 1.19
C TYR A 90 -2.92 -13.86 2.60
N GLY A 91 -3.50 -13.14 3.57
CA GLY A 91 -3.00 -13.05 4.95
C GLY A 91 -1.69 -12.26 5.06
N ASP A 92 -1.20 -12.15 6.28
CA ASP A 92 0.05 -11.45 6.61
C ASP A 92 1.26 -12.41 6.70
N LYS A 93 1.13 -13.60 6.12
CA LYS A 93 2.18 -14.62 6.20
C LYS A 93 3.37 -14.22 5.33
N PRO A 94 4.61 -14.21 5.88
CA PRO A 94 5.80 -14.15 5.06
C PRO A 94 5.78 -15.31 4.05
N ARG A 95 6.25 -15.07 2.84
CA ARG A 95 6.36 -16.13 1.82
C ARG A 95 7.31 -17.21 2.34
N THR A 96 6.75 -18.36 2.75
CA THR A 96 7.49 -19.51 3.24
C THR A 96 7.93 -20.42 2.08
N GLY A 97 9.04 -21.13 2.24
CA GLY A 97 9.63 -22.06 1.27
C GLY A 97 11.03 -21.64 0.83
N LEU A 98 11.57 -22.33 -0.19
CA LEU A 98 12.90 -22.02 -0.77
C LEU A 98 13.07 -20.53 -1.11
N LYS A 99 11.98 -19.86 -1.44
CA LYS A 99 11.94 -18.41 -1.69
C LYS A 99 12.18 -17.57 -0.43
N GLY A 100 11.87 -18.07 0.77
CA GLY A 100 12.14 -17.41 2.05
C GLY A 100 13.61 -17.49 2.48
N VAL A 101 14.32 -18.51 1.99
CA VAL A 101 15.76 -18.70 2.31
C VAL A 101 16.64 -17.78 1.44
N ILE A 102 16.19 -17.50 0.21
CA ILE A 102 16.94 -16.67 -0.76
C ILE A 102 16.61 -15.18 -0.61
N ALA A 103 15.46 -14.87 -0.05
CA ALA A 103 15.03 -13.51 0.26
C ALA A 103 14.82 -13.38 1.77
N PRO A 104 15.71 -12.70 2.49
CA PRO A 104 15.52 -12.42 3.91
C PRO A 104 14.15 -11.78 4.13
N ALA A 105 13.51 -12.09 5.28
CA ALA A 105 12.18 -11.61 5.68
C ALA A 105 12.13 -10.08 5.98
N ASP A 106 12.74 -9.28 5.11
CA ASP A 106 12.90 -7.82 5.26
C ASP A 106 11.78 -7.01 4.59
N HIS A 107 10.76 -7.67 4.02
CA HIS A 107 9.62 -6.95 3.48
C HIS A 107 8.67 -6.50 4.60
N PRO A 108 8.14 -5.27 4.53
CA PRO A 108 7.05 -4.87 5.40
C PRO A 108 5.90 -5.86 5.25
N SER A 109 5.28 -6.27 6.34
CA SER A 109 4.09 -7.10 6.27
C SER A 109 2.96 -6.34 5.57
N THR A 110 2.02 -7.05 4.95
CA THR A 110 0.86 -6.41 4.32
C THR A 110 0.07 -5.60 5.35
N LYS A 111 -0.02 -6.08 6.58
CA LYS A 111 -0.63 -5.36 7.70
C LYS A 111 0.10 -4.04 7.99
N GLU A 112 1.43 -4.06 8.09
CA GLU A 112 2.25 -2.84 8.29
C GLU A 112 2.03 -1.83 7.16
N ARG A 113 1.86 -2.29 5.92
CA ARG A 113 1.58 -1.43 4.75
C ARG A 113 0.19 -0.81 4.82
N VAL A 114 -0.84 -1.55 5.26
CA VAL A 114 -2.19 -1.00 5.53
C VAL A 114 -2.10 0.11 6.57
N GLU A 115 -1.43 -0.15 7.71
CA GLU A 115 -1.29 0.82 8.80
C GLU A 115 -0.55 2.09 8.36
N LYS A 116 0.54 1.94 7.59
CA LYS A 116 1.31 3.09 7.06
C LYS A 116 0.53 3.92 6.06
N ASN A 117 -0.21 3.28 5.16
CA ASN A 117 -1.08 4.02 4.23
C ASN A 117 -2.24 4.69 4.97
N GLY A 118 -2.78 4.07 6.03
CA GLY A 118 -3.74 4.71 6.92
C GLY A 118 -3.16 5.93 7.65
N LYS A 119 -1.88 5.87 8.05
CA LYS A 119 -1.17 7.00 8.66
C LYS A 119 -0.96 8.14 7.65
N ARG A 120 -0.53 7.83 6.42
CA ARG A 120 -0.40 8.83 5.34
C ARG A 120 -1.74 9.53 5.06
N LEU A 121 -2.83 8.75 5.04
CA LEU A 121 -4.17 9.30 4.87
C LEU A 121 -4.54 10.27 5.99
N TYR A 122 -4.22 9.92 7.25
CA TYR A 122 -4.43 10.79 8.40
C TYR A 122 -3.64 12.10 8.26
N GLU A 123 -2.34 12.02 7.96
CA GLU A 123 -1.47 13.18 7.73
C GLU A 123 -1.97 14.04 6.55
N TYR A 124 -2.40 13.42 5.45
CA TYR A 124 -2.97 14.10 4.30
C TYR A 124 -4.23 14.91 4.63
N SER A 125 -5.06 14.41 5.54
CA SER A 125 -6.25 15.14 6.03
C SER A 125 -5.94 16.31 6.96
N GLY A 126 -4.67 16.65 7.20
CA GLY A 126 -4.28 17.60 8.24
C GLY A 126 -4.49 17.07 9.66
N ASN A 127 -4.41 15.76 9.84
CA ASN A 127 -4.65 15.03 11.10
C ASN A 127 -6.11 15.06 11.59
N HIS A 128 -7.05 15.25 10.69
CA HIS A 128 -8.47 15.29 11.03
C HIS A 128 -9.18 13.95 10.90
N VAL A 129 -8.86 13.15 9.85
CA VAL A 129 -9.61 11.93 9.51
C VAL A 129 -8.76 10.70 9.69
N LYS A 130 -9.21 9.77 10.55
CA LYS A 130 -8.51 8.51 10.83
C LYS A 130 -9.44 7.32 10.67
N ALA A 131 -8.95 6.26 10.02
CA ALA A 131 -9.55 4.93 10.01
C ALA A 131 -8.89 4.08 11.13
N LYS A 132 -9.68 3.55 12.04
CA LYS A 132 -9.18 2.70 13.14
C LYS A 132 -10.26 1.72 13.60
N ASP A 133 -9.93 0.44 13.70
CA ASP A 133 -10.80 -0.62 14.20
C ASP A 133 -12.18 -0.63 13.48
N ASN A 134 -12.17 -0.46 12.17
CA ASN A 134 -13.34 -0.30 11.31
C ASN A 134 -14.22 0.93 11.63
N TRP A 135 -13.74 1.87 12.43
CA TRP A 135 -14.36 3.16 12.68
C TRP A 135 -13.72 4.25 11.84
N ILE A 136 -14.53 5.20 11.41
CA ILE A 136 -14.07 6.50 10.96
C ILE A 136 -14.08 7.44 12.15
N LEU A 137 -12.91 8.03 12.43
CA LEU A 137 -12.74 9.04 13.45
C LEU A 137 -12.54 10.39 12.77
N ILE A 138 -13.22 11.42 13.26
CA ILE A 138 -13.05 12.81 12.87
C ILE A 138 -12.64 13.61 14.09
N ASN A 139 -11.53 14.31 14.04
CA ASN A 139 -10.95 15.04 15.18
C ASN A 139 -10.74 14.17 16.45
N GLY A 140 -10.43 12.89 16.23
CA GLY A 140 -10.23 11.93 17.32
C GLY A 140 -11.50 11.24 17.83
N GLU A 141 -12.67 11.71 17.46
CA GLU A 141 -13.96 11.15 17.90
C GLU A 141 -14.47 10.10 16.91
N LYS A 142 -14.96 8.96 17.43
CA LYS A 142 -15.62 7.93 16.64
C LYS A 142 -16.92 8.47 16.07
N THR A 143 -17.04 8.49 14.74
CA THR A 143 -18.19 9.05 14.06
C THR A 143 -19.15 7.96 13.59
N PHE A 144 -18.70 7.04 12.75
CA PHE A 144 -19.53 5.93 12.29
C PHE A 144 -18.69 4.76 11.78
N GLN A 145 -19.34 3.60 11.67
CA GLN A 145 -18.78 2.37 11.11
C GLN A 145 -19.49 2.02 9.81
N PRO A 146 -18.82 2.10 8.65
CA PRO A 146 -19.37 1.55 7.42
C PRO A 146 -19.66 0.05 7.53
N ALA A 147 -20.84 -0.43 7.11
CA ALA A 147 -21.09 -1.85 6.99
C ALA A 147 -20.50 -2.42 5.70
N GLU A 148 -20.24 -3.72 5.67
CA GLU A 148 -19.86 -4.39 4.42
C GLU A 148 -20.98 -4.42 3.39
N THR A 149 -20.66 -4.63 2.13
CA THR A 149 -21.60 -4.84 1.04
C THR A 149 -21.24 -6.10 0.27
N LYS A 150 -22.04 -6.48 -0.72
CA LYS A 150 -21.67 -7.60 -1.62
C LYS A 150 -20.37 -7.36 -2.40
N ARG A 151 -20.01 -6.09 -2.61
CA ARG A 151 -18.87 -5.69 -3.45
C ARG A 151 -17.63 -5.34 -2.65
N TYR A 152 -17.79 -4.79 -1.45
CA TYR A 152 -16.69 -4.26 -0.64
C TYR A 152 -16.77 -4.78 0.78
N THR A 153 -15.61 -5.16 1.34
CA THR A 153 -15.49 -5.49 2.76
C THR A 153 -15.70 -4.24 3.62
N GLN A 154 -15.95 -4.44 4.89
CA GLN A 154 -16.07 -3.33 5.84
C GLN A 154 -14.81 -2.47 5.85
N THR A 155 -13.63 -3.10 5.93
CA THR A 155 -12.33 -2.41 5.97
C THR A 155 -12.10 -1.57 4.71
N GLU A 156 -12.40 -2.10 3.52
CA GLU A 156 -12.31 -1.32 2.27
C GLU A 156 -13.21 -0.08 2.32
N ARG A 157 -14.46 -0.25 2.75
CA ARG A 157 -15.41 0.87 2.85
C ARG A 157 -14.94 1.93 3.84
N VAL A 158 -14.37 1.52 4.97
CA VAL A 158 -13.79 2.45 5.96
C VAL A 158 -12.69 3.29 5.33
N TYR A 159 -11.71 2.67 4.66
CA TYR A 159 -10.62 3.42 4.05
C TYR A 159 -11.08 4.28 2.87
N LEU A 160 -11.95 3.76 2.00
CA LEU A 160 -12.46 4.55 0.87
C LEU A 160 -13.29 5.75 1.33
N THR A 161 -14.07 5.61 2.40
CA THR A 161 -14.86 6.72 2.96
C THR A 161 -13.96 7.71 3.69
N ALA A 162 -13.02 7.22 4.50
CA ALA A 162 -12.02 8.07 5.15
C ALA A 162 -11.19 8.86 4.11
N GLY A 163 -10.89 8.25 2.95
CA GLY A 163 -10.19 8.94 1.86
C GLY A 163 -10.96 10.12 1.30
N LYS A 164 -12.26 9.97 1.05
CA LYS A 164 -13.11 11.07 0.59
C LYS A 164 -13.22 12.19 1.62
N LEU A 165 -13.39 11.84 2.90
CA LEU A 165 -13.38 12.82 3.98
C LEU A 165 -12.02 13.51 4.09
N ALA A 166 -10.91 12.77 3.99
CA ALA A 166 -9.58 13.31 4.04
C ALA A 166 -9.33 14.35 2.94
N ALA A 167 -9.83 14.09 1.72
CA ALA A 167 -9.75 15.05 0.63
C ALA A 167 -10.54 16.33 0.93
N VAL A 168 -11.75 16.22 1.49
CA VAL A 168 -12.55 17.39 1.90
C VAL A 168 -11.82 18.25 2.93
N TYR A 169 -11.17 17.62 3.92
CA TYR A 169 -10.37 18.34 4.93
C TYR A 169 -9.12 18.95 4.32
N HIS A 170 -8.40 18.19 3.47
CA HIS A 170 -7.20 18.67 2.79
C HIS A 170 -7.46 19.91 1.95
N ASP A 171 -8.57 19.93 1.21
CA ASP A 171 -8.96 21.03 0.32
C ASP A 171 -9.60 22.20 1.09
N GLY A 172 -9.78 22.10 2.40
CA GLY A 172 -10.42 23.12 3.22
C GLY A 172 -11.93 23.29 2.95
N ASN A 173 -12.55 22.33 2.26
CA ASN A 173 -13.96 22.39 1.84
C ASN A 173 -14.92 21.80 2.89
N VAL A 174 -14.59 21.91 4.17
CA VAL A 174 -15.41 21.36 5.25
C VAL A 174 -16.70 22.14 5.39
N GLN A 175 -17.84 21.47 5.19
CA GLN A 175 -19.19 22.00 5.32
C GLN A 175 -20.06 21.02 6.10
N ASN A 176 -21.27 21.43 6.49
CA ASN A 176 -22.21 20.54 7.12
C ASN A 176 -22.59 19.36 6.21
N ALA A 177 -22.56 18.18 6.78
CA ALA A 177 -22.99 16.97 6.09
C ALA A 177 -24.50 17.00 5.83
N ARG A 178 -24.92 16.53 4.65
CA ARG A 178 -26.32 16.38 4.26
C ARG A 178 -26.59 14.94 3.86
N TYR A 179 -27.73 14.42 4.28
CA TYR A 179 -28.23 13.14 3.78
C TYR A 179 -29.23 13.41 2.66
N LYS A 180 -29.00 12.83 1.49
CA LYS A 180 -29.88 12.93 0.33
C LYS A 180 -29.78 11.64 -0.51
N ASP A 181 -30.93 11.08 -0.86
CA ASP A 181 -31.06 9.93 -1.79
C ASP A 181 -30.13 8.73 -1.40
N GLY A 182 -30.11 8.37 -0.12
CA GLY A 182 -29.27 7.29 0.37
C GLY A 182 -27.78 7.61 0.48
N MET A 183 -27.38 8.88 0.30
CA MET A 183 -25.97 9.32 0.32
C MET A 183 -25.72 10.39 1.38
N ILE A 184 -24.59 10.28 2.06
CA ILE A 184 -24.04 11.36 2.89
C ILE A 184 -23.12 12.19 1.99
N GLN A 185 -23.39 13.50 1.94
CA GLN A 185 -22.65 14.46 1.12
C GLN A 185 -22.10 15.60 1.98
N ILE A 186 -20.94 16.13 1.62
CA ILE A 186 -20.35 17.36 2.16
C ILE A 186 -20.10 18.28 0.96
N GLY A 187 -20.79 19.42 0.91
CA GLY A 187 -20.81 20.23 -0.30
C GLY A 187 -21.32 19.44 -1.50
N ASN A 188 -20.51 19.36 -2.56
CA ASN A 188 -20.78 18.58 -3.76
C ASN A 188 -20.13 17.19 -3.76
N VAL A 189 -19.43 16.82 -2.68
CA VAL A 189 -18.71 15.55 -2.59
C VAL A 189 -19.61 14.48 -1.96
N SER A 190 -19.85 13.40 -2.70
CA SER A 190 -20.53 12.20 -2.17
C SER A 190 -19.55 11.39 -1.32
N ILE A 191 -19.69 11.46 -0.01
CA ILE A 191 -18.81 10.83 0.96
C ILE A 191 -19.11 9.34 1.09
N TYR A 192 -20.38 9.02 1.34
CA TYR A 192 -20.78 7.67 1.71
C TYR A 192 -22.15 7.32 1.18
N THR A 193 -22.28 6.11 0.60
CA THR A 193 -23.60 5.55 0.25
C THR A 193 -24.02 4.60 1.37
N VAL A 194 -25.15 4.90 1.98
CA VAL A 194 -25.77 4.08 3.05
C VAL A 194 -26.30 2.81 2.42
N SER A 195 -25.91 1.65 2.92
CA SER A 195 -26.38 0.36 2.42
C SER A 195 -27.72 -0.02 3.07
N SER A 196 -28.47 -0.92 2.44
CA SER A 196 -29.73 -1.46 3.00
C SER A 196 -29.53 -2.14 4.36
N ARG A 197 -28.35 -2.68 4.65
CA ARG A 197 -28.00 -3.24 5.96
C ARG A 197 -27.89 -2.18 7.07
N GLU A 198 -27.64 -0.93 6.70
CA GLU A 198 -27.46 0.19 7.65
C GLU A 198 -28.76 0.95 7.88
N THR A 199 -29.73 0.82 6.96
CA THR A 199 -31.07 1.43 7.09
C THR A 199 -32.06 0.54 7.83
N GLY A 200 -31.71 -0.70 8.13
CA GLY A 200 -32.62 -1.64 8.79
C GLY A 200 -33.79 -2.12 7.92
N MET A 201 -33.71 -1.89 6.61
CA MET A 201 -34.68 -2.35 5.60
C MET A 201 -34.16 -3.58 4.86
#